data_7361389b3cf2e079fc15c4a595a0256a
#
_entry.id   7361389b3cf2e079fc15c4a595a0256a
#
_cell.length_a   1.000
_cell.length_b   1.000
_cell.length_c   1.000
_cell.angle_alpha   90.00
_cell.angle_beta   90.00
_cell.angle_gamma   90.00
#
_symmetry.space_group_name_H-M   'P 1'
#
loop_
_entity.id
_entity.type
_entity.pdbx_description
1 polymer ?
#
loop_
_entity_poly.entity_id
_entity_poly.type
_entity_poly.pdbx_seq_one_letter_code
_entity_poly.pdbx_strand_id
1 'polypeptide(L)'
;TYGKLNPGGKIAARFNGGIGAGHSEKVVTAGKKTKFAVNPEFIPQFKEVLAKYDLKLVGINQHIGSLFMDGKPYVEGVKAILNIAKQFDDLEFVDLGGGFGIPYEKLNAQPRLDMVELGKQLDEVFEQFVKDYGKEITFKIEPGRYVSAECGVLLGTVTAVKHNGEDKYIGTDIGFNV
;
A
#
# COMPACT_ATOMS: atom_id res chain seq x y z
N THR A 1 11.42 1.98 -22.18
CA THR A 1 12.87 2.32 -22.09
C THR A 1 13.66 1.17 -21.51
N TYR A 2 13.30 0.65 -20.33
CA TYR A 2 14.07 -0.43 -19.64
C TYR A 2 14.31 -1.65 -20.54
N GLY A 3 13.27 -2.19 -21.18
CA GLY A 3 13.40 -3.38 -22.02
C GLY A 3 14.30 -3.19 -23.26
N LYS A 4 14.46 -1.95 -23.75
CA LYS A 4 15.43 -1.66 -24.81
C LYS A 4 16.89 -1.73 -24.34
N LEU A 5 17.11 -1.38 -23.05
CA LEU A 5 18.45 -1.34 -22.45
C LEU A 5 18.84 -2.67 -21.84
N ASN A 6 17.86 -3.46 -21.43
CA ASN A 6 18.06 -4.73 -20.73
C ASN A 6 17.05 -5.79 -21.21
N PRO A 7 17.17 -6.26 -22.46
CA PRO A 7 16.35 -7.34 -22.97
C PRO A 7 16.62 -8.63 -22.16
N GLY A 8 15.58 -9.43 -21.90
CA GLY A 8 15.66 -10.62 -21.04
C GLY A 8 15.69 -10.32 -19.54
N GLY A 9 15.64 -9.04 -19.15
CA GLY A 9 15.72 -8.64 -17.75
C GLY A 9 14.49 -8.98 -16.92
N LYS A 10 14.70 -9.21 -15.62
CA LYS A 10 13.62 -9.37 -14.63
C LYS A 10 13.02 -8.02 -14.25
N ILE A 11 11.70 -7.96 -14.15
CA ILE A 11 10.98 -6.77 -13.68
C ILE A 11 9.88 -7.15 -12.71
N ALA A 12 9.46 -6.17 -11.88
CA ALA A 12 8.19 -6.19 -11.17
C ALA A 12 7.32 -5.03 -11.65
N ALA A 13 6.01 -5.18 -11.54
CA ALA A 13 5.06 -4.16 -11.97
C ALA A 13 3.98 -3.93 -10.91
N ARG A 14 3.61 -2.65 -10.72
CA ARG A 14 2.52 -2.28 -9.83
C ARG A 14 1.19 -2.32 -10.60
N PHE A 15 0.24 -3.10 -10.07
CA PHE A 15 -1.11 -3.18 -10.60
C PHE A 15 -2.12 -2.51 -9.66
N ASN A 16 -3.19 -2.01 -10.26
CA ASN A 16 -4.30 -1.40 -9.54
C ASN A 16 -5.40 -2.44 -9.31
N GLY A 17 -5.52 -2.93 -8.07
CA GLY A 17 -6.58 -3.87 -7.69
C GLY A 17 -7.98 -3.25 -7.61
N GLY A 18 -8.11 -1.94 -7.82
CA GLY A 18 -9.40 -1.23 -7.75
C GLY A 18 -9.88 -0.91 -6.34
N ILE A 19 -9.19 -1.39 -5.32
CA ILE A 19 -9.48 -1.16 -3.90
C ILE A 19 -8.50 -0.13 -3.35
N GLY A 20 -9.02 0.93 -2.78
CA GLY A 20 -8.21 1.97 -2.13
C GLY A 20 -8.70 2.25 -0.71
N ALA A 21 -7.79 2.48 0.21
CA ALA A 21 -8.08 2.85 1.60
C ALA A 21 -7.07 3.87 2.11
N GLY A 22 -7.52 4.72 3.04
CA GLY A 22 -6.67 5.72 3.67
C GLY A 22 -7.49 6.69 4.51
N HIS A 23 -6.82 7.47 5.35
CA HIS A 23 -7.47 8.47 6.21
C HIS A 23 -7.99 9.71 5.46
N SER A 24 -7.66 9.85 4.19
CA SER A 24 -8.09 10.95 3.32
C SER A 24 -8.10 10.47 1.86
N GLU A 25 -9.02 10.99 1.04
CA GLU A 25 -9.05 10.74 -0.40
C GLU A 25 -7.74 11.06 -1.11
N LYS A 26 -6.97 12.04 -0.61
CA LYS A 26 -5.68 12.46 -1.17
C LYS A 26 -4.56 11.44 -0.98
N VAL A 27 -4.69 10.50 -0.04
CA VAL A 27 -3.70 9.45 0.25
C VAL A 27 -4.13 8.07 -0.22
N VAL A 28 -5.29 7.97 -0.88
CA VAL A 28 -5.75 6.76 -1.55
C VAL A 28 -5.00 6.63 -2.87
N THR A 29 -4.22 5.56 -3.02
CA THR A 29 -3.33 5.35 -4.16
C THR A 29 -3.73 4.18 -5.06
N ALA A 30 -4.88 3.58 -4.80
CA ALA A 30 -5.56 2.59 -5.64
C ALA A 30 -7.02 2.98 -5.83
N GLY A 31 -7.73 2.32 -6.77
CA GLY A 31 -9.12 2.62 -7.11
C GLY A 31 -9.28 3.24 -8.50
N LYS A 32 -10.52 3.50 -8.91
CA LYS A 32 -10.88 3.85 -10.30
C LYS A 32 -10.25 5.15 -10.84
N LYS A 33 -9.91 6.11 -9.98
CA LYS A 33 -9.44 7.46 -10.38
C LYS A 33 -7.99 7.74 -9.98
N THR A 34 -7.19 6.73 -9.74
CA THR A 34 -5.78 6.91 -9.39
C THR A 34 -4.89 7.03 -10.63
N LYS A 35 -3.82 7.83 -10.52
CA LYS A 35 -2.77 7.91 -11.55
C LYS A 35 -1.73 6.80 -11.43
N PHE A 36 -1.76 6.02 -10.34
CA PHE A 36 -0.75 5.01 -10.03
C PHE A 36 -1.13 3.65 -10.60
N ALA A 37 -0.09 2.86 -10.90
CA ALA A 37 -0.21 1.47 -11.29
C ALA A 37 -0.81 1.22 -12.70
N VAL A 38 -0.75 -0.01 -13.13
CA VAL A 38 -1.38 -0.50 -14.36
C VAL A 38 -2.77 -1.01 -14.01
N ASN A 39 -3.80 -0.52 -14.69
CA ASN A 39 -5.14 -1.06 -14.52
C ASN A 39 -5.29 -2.42 -15.21
N PRO A 40 -6.15 -3.31 -14.70
CA PRO A 40 -6.32 -4.67 -15.23
C PRO A 40 -6.69 -4.71 -16.73
N GLU A 41 -7.43 -3.73 -17.24
CA GLU A 41 -7.78 -3.65 -18.66
C GLU A 41 -6.56 -3.52 -19.59
N PHE A 42 -5.41 -3.09 -19.07
CA PHE A 42 -4.16 -2.97 -19.83
C PHE A 42 -3.23 -4.18 -19.70
N ILE A 43 -3.63 -5.24 -19.01
CA ILE A 43 -2.83 -6.48 -18.90
C ILE A 43 -2.47 -7.08 -20.26
N PRO A 44 -3.37 -7.13 -21.27
CA PRO A 44 -3.01 -7.63 -22.60
C PRO A 44 -1.86 -6.83 -23.22
N GLN A 45 -1.93 -5.50 -23.22
CA GLN A 45 -0.89 -4.63 -23.77
C GLN A 45 0.40 -4.73 -22.95
N PHE A 46 0.29 -4.91 -21.62
CA PHE A 46 1.44 -5.14 -20.77
C PHE A 46 2.17 -6.45 -21.14
N LYS A 47 1.45 -7.54 -21.37
CA LYS A 47 2.02 -8.81 -21.84
C LYS A 47 2.69 -8.68 -23.22
N GLU A 48 2.14 -7.89 -24.14
CA GLU A 48 2.79 -7.59 -25.43
C GLU A 48 4.13 -6.88 -25.24
N VAL A 49 4.22 -5.95 -24.27
CA VAL A 49 5.48 -5.26 -23.95
C VAL A 49 6.50 -6.22 -23.35
N LEU A 50 6.09 -7.15 -22.48
CA LEU A 50 6.97 -8.18 -21.94
C LEU A 50 7.56 -9.03 -23.07
N ALA A 51 6.70 -9.55 -23.95
CA ALA A 51 7.11 -10.37 -25.09
C ALA A 51 8.04 -9.61 -26.05
N LYS A 52 7.71 -8.35 -26.37
CA LYS A 52 8.50 -7.51 -27.28
C LYS A 52 9.96 -7.35 -26.87
N TYR A 53 10.24 -7.33 -25.57
CA TYR A 53 11.57 -7.09 -25.02
C TYR A 53 12.15 -8.30 -24.28
N ASP A 54 11.50 -9.46 -24.38
CA ASP A 54 11.85 -10.67 -23.64
C ASP A 54 11.94 -10.44 -22.12
N LEU A 55 11.12 -9.54 -21.57
CA LEU A 55 11.13 -9.23 -20.14
C LEU A 55 10.42 -10.32 -19.33
N LYS A 56 11.02 -10.68 -18.19
CA LYS A 56 10.45 -11.64 -17.24
C LYS A 56 9.76 -10.91 -16.10
N LEU A 57 8.45 -11.02 -16.01
CA LEU A 57 7.71 -10.49 -14.87
C LEU A 57 7.86 -11.44 -13.68
N VAL A 58 8.68 -11.08 -12.70
CA VAL A 58 8.96 -11.91 -11.52
C VAL A 58 8.20 -11.47 -10.28
N GLY A 59 7.59 -10.31 -10.31
CA GLY A 59 6.81 -9.80 -9.18
C GLY A 59 5.72 -8.83 -9.57
N ILE A 60 4.69 -8.79 -8.77
CA ILE A 60 3.68 -7.74 -8.84
C ILE A 60 3.57 -7.04 -7.50
N ASN A 61 3.17 -5.77 -7.54
CA ASN A 61 3.03 -4.92 -6.37
C ASN A 61 1.68 -4.20 -6.40
N GLN A 62 1.15 -3.92 -5.22
CA GLN A 62 0.08 -2.96 -5.01
C GLN A 62 0.41 -2.03 -3.84
N HIS A 63 -0.34 -0.94 -3.73
CA HIS A 63 -0.39 -0.11 -2.53
C HIS A 63 -1.75 0.57 -2.48
N ILE A 64 -2.56 0.26 -1.48
CA ILE A 64 -3.96 0.70 -1.43
C ILE A 64 -4.14 2.11 -0.86
N GLY A 65 -3.15 2.61 -0.14
CA GLY A 65 -3.20 3.92 0.51
C GLY A 65 -2.44 3.95 1.83
N SER A 66 -2.71 4.93 2.65
CA SER A 66 -1.95 5.19 3.88
C SER A 66 -2.85 5.40 5.08
N LEU A 67 -2.41 4.90 6.23
CA LEU A 67 -3.07 5.06 7.53
C LEU A 67 -4.46 4.42 7.59
N PHE A 68 -4.61 3.19 7.08
CA PHE A 68 -5.83 2.43 7.34
C PHE A 68 -5.79 1.87 8.77
N MET A 69 -6.91 2.02 9.48
CA MET A 69 -7.11 1.54 10.87
C MET A 69 -8.03 0.32 10.92
N ASP A 70 -8.64 -0.05 9.80
CA ASP A 70 -9.43 -1.27 9.60
C ASP A 70 -8.72 -2.16 8.59
N GLY A 71 -8.51 -3.43 8.93
CA GLY A 71 -7.85 -4.42 8.07
C GLY A 71 -8.67 -4.88 6.87
N LYS A 72 -10.01 -4.74 6.91
CA LYS A 72 -10.91 -5.26 5.86
C LYS A 72 -10.57 -4.75 4.46
N PRO A 73 -10.40 -3.42 4.22
CA PRO A 73 -10.04 -2.93 2.89
C PRO A 73 -8.68 -3.46 2.42
N TYR A 74 -7.75 -3.71 3.34
CA TYR A 74 -6.45 -4.29 3.00
C TYR A 74 -6.60 -5.74 2.54
N VAL A 75 -7.36 -6.56 3.26
CA VAL A 75 -7.65 -7.95 2.87
C VAL A 75 -8.33 -8.01 1.50
N GLU A 76 -9.30 -7.14 1.24
CA GLU A 76 -9.96 -7.07 -0.08
C GLU A 76 -8.98 -6.63 -1.18
N GLY A 77 -8.10 -5.67 -0.90
CA GLY A 77 -7.02 -5.28 -1.81
C GLY A 77 -6.06 -6.44 -2.10
N VAL A 78 -5.71 -7.22 -1.07
CA VAL A 78 -4.88 -8.42 -1.22
C VAL A 78 -5.57 -9.46 -2.12
N LYS A 79 -6.83 -9.77 -1.89
CA LYS A 79 -7.60 -10.68 -2.77
C LYS A 79 -7.61 -10.18 -4.22
N ALA A 80 -7.78 -8.87 -4.42
CA ALA A 80 -7.81 -8.28 -5.77
C ALA A 80 -6.47 -8.42 -6.49
N ILE A 81 -5.33 -8.13 -5.83
CA ILE A 81 -4.01 -8.28 -6.46
C ILE A 81 -3.66 -9.76 -6.70
N LEU A 82 -4.06 -10.67 -5.82
CA LEU A 82 -3.86 -12.10 -6.00
C LEU A 82 -4.66 -12.66 -7.20
N ASN A 83 -5.84 -12.11 -7.48
CA ASN A 83 -6.60 -12.44 -8.69
C ASN A 83 -5.88 -11.95 -9.96
N ILE A 84 -5.17 -10.82 -9.89
CA ILE A 84 -4.32 -10.36 -10.98
C ILE A 84 -3.10 -11.27 -11.12
N ALA A 85 -2.48 -11.68 -9.99
CA ALA A 85 -1.34 -12.59 -9.97
C ALA A 85 -1.60 -13.90 -10.71
N LYS A 86 -2.79 -14.47 -10.60
CA LYS A 86 -3.20 -15.70 -11.30
C LYS A 86 -3.16 -15.60 -12.84
N GLN A 87 -2.99 -14.41 -13.40
CA GLN A 87 -2.84 -14.21 -14.84
C GLN A 87 -1.39 -14.31 -15.33
N PHE A 88 -0.43 -14.56 -14.42
CA PHE A 88 1.00 -14.66 -14.69
C PHE A 88 1.57 -15.91 -14.01
N ASP A 89 2.25 -16.77 -14.77
CA ASP A 89 2.62 -18.11 -14.31
C ASP A 89 3.96 -18.17 -13.55
N ASP A 90 4.83 -17.16 -13.70
CA ASP A 90 6.23 -17.23 -13.25
C ASP A 90 6.59 -16.16 -12.21
N LEU A 91 5.63 -15.77 -11.37
CA LEU A 91 5.90 -14.84 -10.29
C LEU A 91 6.73 -15.51 -9.19
N GLU A 92 7.75 -14.78 -8.73
CA GLU A 92 8.58 -15.15 -7.58
C GLU A 92 8.01 -14.52 -6.29
N PHE A 93 7.33 -13.36 -6.41
CA PHE A 93 6.74 -12.66 -5.27
C PHE A 93 5.51 -11.83 -5.63
N VAL A 94 4.69 -11.58 -4.59
CA VAL A 94 3.65 -10.54 -4.58
C VAL A 94 3.93 -9.59 -3.43
N ASP A 95 4.10 -8.31 -3.74
CA ASP A 95 4.27 -7.25 -2.77
C ASP A 95 2.92 -6.55 -2.53
N LEU A 96 2.46 -6.63 -1.31
CA LEU A 96 1.13 -6.18 -0.90
C LEU A 96 1.10 -4.70 -0.49
N GLY A 97 2.28 -4.05 -0.52
CA GLY A 97 2.44 -2.66 -0.10
C GLY A 97 2.35 -2.47 1.41
N GLY A 98 2.16 -1.24 1.81
CA GLY A 98 2.05 -0.83 3.20
C GLY A 98 0.75 -0.11 3.49
N GLY A 99 0.85 0.91 4.34
CA GLY A 99 -0.28 1.77 4.72
C GLY A 99 -0.88 1.44 6.08
N PHE A 100 -0.31 0.50 6.82
CA PHE A 100 -0.73 0.14 8.18
C PHE A 100 -0.73 1.35 9.09
N GLY A 101 -1.89 1.62 9.71
CA GLY A 101 -2.13 2.79 10.52
C GLY A 101 -1.66 2.64 11.97
N ILE A 102 -1.40 3.78 12.58
CA ILE A 102 -1.16 3.93 14.02
C ILE A 102 -2.17 4.92 14.60
N PRO A 103 -2.50 4.83 15.90
CA PRO A 103 -3.42 5.78 16.51
C PRO A 103 -2.73 7.13 16.71
N TYR A 104 -3.23 8.18 16.05
CA TYR A 104 -2.80 9.55 16.27
C TYR A 104 -3.63 10.26 17.36
N GLU A 105 -4.89 9.89 17.52
CA GLU A 105 -5.80 10.47 18.52
C GLU A 105 -5.63 9.78 19.89
N LYS A 106 -4.42 9.86 20.44
CA LYS A 106 -4.07 9.16 21.70
C LYS A 106 -4.89 9.64 22.90
N LEU A 107 -5.29 10.91 22.92
CA LEU A 107 -6.15 11.48 23.97
C LEU A 107 -7.58 10.92 23.93
N ASN A 108 -8.04 10.49 22.78
CA ASN A 108 -9.38 9.91 22.57
C ASN A 108 -9.34 8.36 22.58
N ALA A 109 -8.23 7.78 23.04
CA ALA A 109 -8.04 6.34 23.09
C ALA A 109 -8.36 5.62 21.77
N GLN A 110 -7.97 6.22 20.64
CA GLN A 110 -8.15 5.62 19.32
C GLN A 110 -7.57 4.20 19.33
N PRO A 111 -8.35 3.18 18.94
CA PRO A 111 -7.88 1.78 18.95
C PRO A 111 -6.74 1.59 17.96
N ARG A 112 -5.83 0.67 18.25
CA ARG A 112 -4.81 0.22 17.32
C ARG A 112 -5.41 -0.71 16.27
N LEU A 113 -4.79 -0.74 15.10
CA LEU A 113 -5.05 -1.77 14.10
C LEU A 113 -4.74 -3.14 14.72
N ASP A 114 -5.72 -4.05 14.68
CA ASP A 114 -5.55 -5.41 15.16
C ASP A 114 -4.73 -6.23 14.14
N MET A 115 -3.42 -6.27 14.39
CA MET A 115 -2.48 -6.98 13.51
C MET A 115 -2.59 -8.50 13.65
N VAL A 116 -3.07 -9.00 14.80
CA VAL A 116 -3.25 -10.44 15.00
C VAL A 116 -4.43 -10.95 14.19
N GLU A 117 -5.54 -10.23 14.26
CA GLU A 117 -6.73 -10.56 13.47
C GLU A 117 -6.47 -10.39 11.97
N LEU A 118 -5.81 -9.29 11.58
CA LEU A 118 -5.41 -9.08 10.19
C LEU A 118 -4.50 -10.21 9.69
N GLY A 119 -3.53 -10.65 10.50
CA GLY A 119 -2.63 -11.75 10.17
C GLY A 119 -3.39 -13.05 9.90
N LYS A 120 -4.36 -13.41 10.74
CA LYS A 120 -5.19 -14.61 10.56
C LYS A 120 -5.98 -14.57 9.24
N GLN A 121 -6.61 -13.42 8.94
CA GLN A 121 -7.37 -13.25 7.70
C GLN A 121 -6.49 -13.34 6.46
N LEU A 122 -5.26 -12.83 6.54
CA LEU A 122 -4.30 -12.93 5.43
C LEU A 122 -3.76 -14.34 5.25
N ASP A 123 -3.54 -15.07 6.34
CA ASP A 123 -3.05 -16.45 6.31
C ASP A 123 -4.01 -17.36 5.52
N GLU A 124 -5.32 -17.29 5.82
CA GLU A 124 -6.35 -18.01 5.06
C GLU A 124 -6.33 -17.66 3.56
N VAL A 125 -6.15 -16.39 3.23
CA VAL A 125 -6.11 -15.91 1.84
C VAL A 125 -4.84 -16.40 1.13
N PHE A 126 -3.71 -16.42 1.82
CA PHE A 126 -2.44 -16.88 1.26
C PHE A 126 -2.41 -18.39 1.04
N GLU A 127 -2.88 -19.17 2.02
CA GLU A 127 -2.99 -20.63 1.88
C GLU A 127 -3.85 -21.00 0.66
N GLN A 128 -5.01 -20.38 0.52
CA GLN A 128 -5.87 -20.64 -0.62
C GLN A 128 -5.22 -20.22 -1.94
N PHE A 129 -4.53 -19.06 -1.96
CA PHE A 129 -3.85 -18.60 -3.18
C PHE A 129 -2.72 -19.55 -3.59
N VAL A 130 -1.85 -19.97 -2.65
CA VAL A 130 -0.72 -20.88 -2.95
C VAL A 130 -1.24 -22.21 -3.49
N LYS A 131 -2.33 -22.73 -2.89
CA LYS A 131 -2.99 -23.93 -3.38
C LYS A 131 -3.50 -23.79 -4.82
N ASP A 132 -4.16 -22.68 -5.13
CA ASP A 132 -4.73 -22.40 -6.45
C ASP A 132 -3.64 -22.09 -7.49
N TYR A 133 -2.59 -21.37 -7.09
CA TYR A 133 -1.49 -20.98 -7.96
C TYR A 133 -0.55 -22.14 -8.27
N GLY A 134 -0.50 -23.15 -7.40
CA GLY A 134 0.26 -24.40 -7.59
C GLY A 134 1.77 -24.26 -7.44
N LYS A 135 2.27 -23.15 -6.93
CA LYS A 135 3.68 -22.87 -6.66
C LYS A 135 3.84 -22.09 -5.36
N GLU A 136 4.95 -22.30 -4.67
CA GLU A 136 5.36 -21.40 -3.59
C GLU A 136 5.69 -20.02 -4.14
N ILE A 137 5.30 -18.99 -3.38
CA ILE A 137 5.52 -17.59 -3.74
C ILE A 137 5.85 -16.80 -2.46
N THR A 138 6.69 -15.78 -2.60
CA THR A 138 7.01 -14.88 -1.48
C THR A 138 6.01 -13.75 -1.39
N PHE A 139 5.34 -13.60 -0.25
CA PHE A 139 4.56 -12.40 0.06
C PHE A 139 5.43 -11.37 0.76
N LYS A 140 5.35 -10.11 0.31
CA LYS A 140 6.09 -8.98 0.86
C LYS A 140 5.13 -7.90 1.33
N ILE A 141 5.55 -7.14 2.35
CA ILE A 141 4.83 -5.96 2.85
C ILE A 141 5.81 -4.80 3.06
N GLU A 142 5.30 -3.56 3.04
CA GLU A 142 6.09 -2.32 3.15
C GLU A 142 5.61 -1.45 4.36
N PRO A 143 5.76 -1.89 5.62
CA PRO A 143 5.17 -1.25 6.79
C PRO A 143 5.99 -0.05 7.27
N GLY A 144 6.07 1.03 6.52
CA GLY A 144 6.87 2.21 6.85
C GLY A 144 6.43 2.90 8.15
N ARG A 145 5.29 3.58 8.13
CA ARG A 145 4.75 4.37 9.25
C ARG A 145 4.52 3.53 10.51
N TYR A 146 3.96 2.35 10.35
CA TYR A 146 3.64 1.47 11.47
C TYR A 146 4.88 1.12 12.31
N VAL A 147 6.04 0.98 11.67
CA VAL A 147 7.29 0.60 12.33
C VAL A 147 7.97 1.81 13.00
N SER A 148 7.96 2.98 12.35
CA SER A 148 8.85 4.08 12.72
C SER A 148 8.17 5.32 13.32
N ALA A 149 6.89 5.53 13.10
CA ALA A 149 6.28 6.82 13.43
C ALA A 149 6.12 7.08 14.95
N GLU A 150 6.12 6.04 15.77
CA GLU A 150 6.03 6.18 17.23
C GLU A 150 7.40 6.11 17.93
N CYS A 151 8.51 6.07 17.18
CA CYS A 151 9.85 5.99 17.74
C CYS A 151 10.41 7.34 18.18
N GLY A 152 9.75 8.45 17.88
CA GLY A 152 10.21 9.80 18.20
C GLY A 152 9.07 10.74 18.57
N VAL A 153 9.45 11.87 19.16
CA VAL A 153 8.56 12.99 19.47
C VAL A 153 9.18 14.30 18.98
N LEU A 154 8.33 15.19 18.48
CA LEU A 154 8.72 16.56 18.14
C LEU A 154 8.27 17.46 19.30
N LEU A 155 9.22 18.15 19.92
CA LEU A 155 8.96 19.11 21.01
C LEU A 155 8.95 20.53 20.44
N GLY A 156 7.94 21.30 20.79
CA GLY A 156 7.83 22.69 20.42
C GLY A 156 7.33 23.54 21.59
N THR A 157 7.59 24.85 21.52
CA THR A 157 7.18 25.84 22.51
C THR A 157 5.99 26.64 21.99
N VAL A 158 4.97 26.81 22.80
CA VAL A 158 3.88 27.74 22.50
C VAL A 158 4.41 29.17 22.66
N THR A 159 4.47 29.92 21.56
CA THR A 159 4.98 31.30 21.52
C THR A 159 3.88 32.33 21.61
N ALA A 160 2.65 31.99 21.19
CA ALA A 160 1.51 32.88 21.24
C ALA A 160 0.19 32.09 21.29
N VAL A 161 -0.81 32.72 21.92
CA VAL A 161 -2.20 32.25 21.87
C VAL A 161 -3.09 33.47 21.56
N LYS A 162 -3.95 33.29 20.54
CA LYS A 162 -4.96 34.32 20.22
C LYS A 162 -6.31 33.70 19.95
N HIS A 163 -7.35 34.51 20.09
CA HIS A 163 -8.72 34.15 19.73
C HIS A 163 -9.21 35.01 18.57
N ASN A 164 -10.01 34.44 17.69
CA ASN A 164 -10.73 35.15 16.64
C ASN A 164 -12.13 34.56 16.53
N GLY A 165 -13.13 35.26 17.10
CA GLY A 165 -14.43 34.67 17.35
C GLY A 165 -14.35 33.51 18.34
N GLU A 166 -14.93 32.39 17.99
CA GLU A 166 -14.90 31.17 18.80
C GLU A 166 -13.60 30.34 18.59
N ASP A 167 -12.83 30.66 17.56
CA ASP A 167 -11.61 29.91 17.22
C ASP A 167 -10.43 30.36 18.11
N LYS A 168 -9.69 29.36 18.59
CA LYS A 168 -8.44 29.53 19.34
C LYS A 168 -7.26 29.10 18.48
N TYR A 169 -6.31 30.01 18.28
CA TYR A 169 -5.09 29.80 17.54
C TYR A 169 -3.88 29.68 18.47
N ILE A 170 -3.09 28.66 18.29
CA ILE A 170 -1.88 28.44 19.06
C ILE A 170 -0.68 28.55 18.11
N GLY A 171 0.12 29.61 18.32
CA GLY A 171 1.39 29.79 17.61
C GLY A 171 2.50 29.00 18.29
N THR A 172 3.33 28.36 17.52
CA THR A 172 4.46 27.58 18.01
C THR A 172 5.75 27.99 17.30
N ASP A 173 6.90 27.62 17.87
CA ASP A 173 8.23 27.75 17.23
C ASP A 173 8.50 26.64 16.21
N ILE A 174 7.52 25.75 15.95
CA ILE A 174 7.58 24.71 14.94
C ILE A 174 6.78 25.17 13.71
N GLY A 175 7.43 25.19 12.55
CA GLY A 175 6.80 25.51 11.27
C GLY A 175 6.31 24.25 10.52
N PHE A 176 5.61 24.48 9.41
CA PHE A 176 5.07 23.42 8.56
C PHE A 176 6.16 22.51 7.93
N ASN A 177 7.37 23.01 7.80
CA ASN A 177 8.48 22.35 7.12
C ASN A 177 9.46 21.66 8.08
N VAL A 178 9.07 21.42 9.32
CA VAL A 178 9.89 20.73 10.32
C VAL A 178 9.40 19.31 10.51
#